data_443580ca90a05b1a920e443fce6612d4
#
_entry.id   443580ca90a05b1a920e443fce6612d4
#
_cell.length_a   1.000
_cell.length_b   1.000
_cell.length_c   1.000
_cell.angle_alpha   90.00
_cell.angle_beta   90.00
_cell.angle_gamma   90.00
#
_symmetry.space_group_name_H-M   'P 1'
#
loop_
_entity.id
_entity.type
_entity.pdbx_description
1 polymer ?
#
loop_
_entity_poly.entity_id
_entity_poly.type
_entity_poly.pdbx_seq_one_letter_code
_entity_poly.pdbx_strand_id
1 'polypeptide(L)'
;MKTLFILCGVPGSGKSTWASKQFGEKNVVSRDKIRFSFLDNESDYFDKETFVWEEFIREIQNRLNGDEEIVVADATHINKRSRNKLLNALKLSDEVNVIPIFFDICQAVCMERNGQREGRAYVPKSVIRRMGYQFETPRFEESARYTEIWRVDAQNNLEKFMRK
;
A
#
# COMPACT_ATOMS: atom_id res chain seq x y z
N MET A 1 -18.92 -7.41 -8.06
CA MET A 1 -18.31 -7.48 -6.71
C MET A 1 -17.05 -6.63 -6.69
N LYS A 2 -16.88 -5.84 -5.64
CA LYS A 2 -15.71 -4.98 -5.50
C LYS A 2 -14.56 -5.70 -4.82
N THR A 3 -13.34 -5.30 -5.15
CA THR A 3 -12.14 -5.78 -4.47
C THR A 3 -11.28 -4.60 -4.04
N LEU A 4 -10.93 -4.60 -2.76
CA LEU A 4 -9.94 -3.70 -2.19
C LEU A 4 -8.61 -4.45 -2.08
N PHE A 5 -7.62 -4.02 -2.84
CA PHE A 5 -6.26 -4.53 -2.74
C PHE A 5 -5.45 -3.62 -1.81
N ILE A 6 -4.72 -4.22 -0.89
CA ILE A 6 -3.87 -3.48 0.05
C ILE A 6 -2.43 -3.83 -0.27
N LEU A 7 -1.68 -2.88 -0.81
CA LEU A 7 -0.26 -3.10 -1.11
C LEU A 7 0.55 -3.07 0.19
N CYS A 8 1.42 -4.04 0.35
CA CYS A 8 2.26 -4.20 1.55
C CYS A 8 3.73 -4.35 1.14
N GLY A 9 4.52 -3.32 1.35
CA GLY A 9 5.93 -3.36 0.98
C GLY A 9 6.67 -2.10 1.39
N VAL A 10 7.96 -2.24 1.64
CA VAL A 10 8.82 -1.11 1.98
C VAL A 10 9.03 -0.20 0.76
N PRO A 11 9.46 1.06 0.96
CA PRO A 11 9.83 1.91 -0.17
C PRO A 11 10.88 1.25 -1.05
N GLY A 12 10.73 1.36 -2.37
CA GLY A 12 11.65 0.72 -3.32
C GLY A 12 11.33 -0.72 -3.66
N SER A 13 10.26 -1.30 -3.09
CA SER A 13 9.85 -2.67 -3.41
C SER A 13 9.24 -2.82 -4.82
N GLY A 14 8.90 -1.70 -5.47
CA GLY A 14 8.28 -1.72 -6.79
C GLY A 14 6.77 -1.87 -6.77
N LYS A 15 6.14 -1.76 -5.60
CA LYS A 15 4.71 -1.98 -5.43
C LYS A 15 3.85 -1.06 -6.29
N SER A 16 4.16 0.23 -6.33
CA SER A 16 3.37 1.22 -7.09
C SER A 16 3.44 0.95 -8.59
N THR A 17 4.63 0.67 -9.10
CA THR A 17 4.84 0.37 -10.52
C THR A 17 4.10 -0.92 -10.90
N TRP A 18 4.24 -1.96 -10.08
CA TRP A 18 3.56 -3.23 -10.32
C TRP A 18 2.04 -3.05 -10.33
N ALA A 19 1.50 -2.35 -9.33
CA ALA A 19 0.06 -2.15 -9.20
C ALA A 19 -0.51 -1.34 -10.37
N SER A 20 0.19 -0.30 -10.83
CA SER A 20 -0.23 0.49 -11.98
C SER A 20 -0.28 -0.33 -13.25
N LYS A 21 0.68 -1.23 -13.45
CA LYS A 21 0.69 -2.14 -14.60
C LYS A 21 -0.40 -3.22 -14.50
N GLN A 22 -0.61 -3.76 -13.31
CA GLN A 22 -1.54 -4.86 -13.08
C GLN A 22 -2.99 -4.40 -13.12
N PHE A 23 -3.31 -3.27 -12.52
CA PHE A 23 -4.68 -2.82 -12.31
C PHE A 23 -5.05 -1.54 -13.06
N GLY A 24 -4.06 -0.83 -13.60
CA GLY A 24 -4.24 0.50 -14.17
C GLY A 24 -4.07 1.59 -13.12
N GLU A 25 -3.36 2.65 -13.47
CA GLU A 25 -3.07 3.77 -12.57
C GLU A 25 -4.34 4.41 -12.01
N LYS A 26 -5.40 4.47 -12.81
CA LYS A 26 -6.69 5.05 -12.40
C LYS A 26 -7.32 4.33 -11.20
N ASN A 27 -7.00 3.06 -10.98
CA ASN A 27 -7.56 2.28 -9.87
C ASN A 27 -6.73 2.37 -8.59
N VAL A 28 -5.58 3.05 -8.65
CA VAL A 28 -4.64 3.14 -7.53
C VAL A 28 -4.83 4.45 -6.77
N VAL A 29 -5.08 4.36 -5.47
CA VAL A 29 -5.06 5.50 -4.56
C VAL A 29 -3.69 5.50 -3.88
N SER A 30 -2.85 6.47 -4.24
CA SER A 30 -1.48 6.56 -3.74
C SER A 30 -1.37 7.57 -2.62
N ARG A 31 -0.95 7.10 -1.44
CA ARG A 31 -0.72 7.97 -0.29
C ARG A 31 0.40 8.97 -0.56
N ASP A 32 1.45 8.55 -1.28
CA ASP A 32 2.55 9.44 -1.64
C ASP A 32 2.12 10.54 -2.60
N LYS A 33 1.30 10.22 -3.60
CA LYS A 33 0.77 11.24 -4.52
C LYS A 33 -0.08 12.26 -3.77
N ILE A 34 -0.89 11.81 -2.83
CA ILE A 34 -1.70 12.71 -2.00
C ILE A 34 -0.77 13.58 -1.16
N ARG A 35 0.24 12.99 -0.52
CA ARG A 35 1.21 13.72 0.30
C ARG A 35 1.89 14.81 -0.51
N PHE A 36 2.39 14.47 -1.70
CA PHE A 36 3.10 15.42 -2.55
C PHE A 36 2.18 16.54 -3.07
N SER A 37 0.88 16.28 -3.22
CA SER A 37 -0.07 17.32 -3.65
C SER A 37 -0.33 18.39 -2.58
N PHE A 38 -0.14 18.05 -1.29
CA PHE A 38 -0.32 18.98 -0.17
C PHE A 38 0.94 19.73 0.22
N LEU A 39 2.12 19.28 -0.22
CA LEU A 39 3.40 19.83 0.21
C LEU A 39 3.96 20.79 -0.82
N ASP A 40 3.94 22.09 -0.49
CA ASP A 40 4.60 23.12 -1.31
C ASP A 40 6.10 23.16 -1.01
N ASN A 41 6.51 22.76 0.21
CA ASN A 41 7.91 22.70 0.62
C ASN A 41 8.11 21.61 1.66
N GLU A 42 9.39 21.29 1.94
CA GLU A 42 9.76 20.19 2.82
C GLU A 42 9.47 20.44 4.31
N SER A 43 9.38 21.70 4.72
CA SER A 43 9.18 22.04 6.13
C SER A 43 7.82 21.64 6.69
N ASP A 44 6.82 21.45 5.83
CA ASP A 44 5.45 21.12 6.23
C ASP A 44 5.16 19.62 6.24
N TYR A 45 6.15 18.80 5.92
CA TYR A 45 5.97 17.36 5.69
C TYR A 45 5.26 16.64 6.83
N PHE A 46 5.75 16.83 8.06
CA PHE A 46 5.21 16.11 9.22
C PHE A 46 3.89 16.69 9.72
N ASP A 47 3.72 17.99 9.59
CA ASP A 47 2.52 18.68 10.08
C ASP A 47 1.26 18.33 9.29
N LYS A 48 1.41 17.87 8.06
CA LYS A 48 0.30 17.55 7.17
C LYS A 48 -0.02 16.05 7.08
N GLU A 49 0.70 15.20 7.81
CA GLU A 49 0.52 13.75 7.69
C GLU A 49 -0.89 13.29 8.11
N THR A 50 -1.50 13.94 9.10
CA THR A 50 -2.89 13.65 9.49
C THR A 50 -3.86 13.94 8.35
N PHE A 51 -3.69 15.07 7.66
CA PHE A 51 -4.52 15.42 6.49
C PHE A 51 -4.30 14.45 5.35
N VAL A 52 -3.08 14.01 5.13
CA VAL A 52 -2.75 13.01 4.10
C VAL A 52 -3.50 11.71 4.39
N TRP A 53 -3.47 11.25 5.63
CA TRP A 53 -4.19 10.04 6.05
C TRP A 53 -5.70 10.17 5.84
N GLU A 54 -6.29 11.28 6.29
CA GLU A 54 -7.72 11.52 6.15
C GLU A 54 -8.14 11.55 4.69
N GLU A 55 -7.36 12.20 3.83
CA GLU A 55 -7.62 12.26 2.41
C GLU A 55 -7.47 10.91 1.73
N PHE A 56 -6.46 10.13 2.13
CA PHE A 56 -6.24 8.77 1.64
C PHE A 56 -7.47 7.89 1.94
N ILE A 57 -7.95 7.91 3.18
CA ILE A 57 -9.14 7.15 3.59
C ILE A 57 -10.39 7.64 2.85
N ARG A 58 -10.56 8.95 2.74
CA ARG A 58 -11.71 9.54 2.06
C ARG A 58 -11.78 9.11 0.60
N GLU A 59 -10.66 9.17 -0.10
CA GLU A 59 -10.60 8.81 -1.52
C GLU A 59 -10.87 7.32 -1.73
N ILE A 60 -10.28 6.44 -0.91
CA ILE A 60 -10.57 5.02 -0.96
C ILE A 60 -12.06 4.76 -0.72
N GLN A 61 -12.63 5.38 0.33
CA GLN A 61 -14.04 5.18 0.67
C GLN A 61 -14.96 5.66 -0.45
N ASN A 62 -14.66 6.80 -1.06
CA ASN A 62 -15.45 7.32 -2.18
C ASN A 62 -15.45 6.35 -3.36
N ARG A 63 -14.32 5.76 -3.67
CA ARG A 63 -14.23 4.76 -4.75
C ARG A 63 -14.96 3.48 -4.40
N LEU A 64 -14.89 3.04 -3.16
CA LEU A 64 -15.65 1.86 -2.70
C LEU A 64 -17.15 2.09 -2.75
N ASN A 65 -17.59 3.33 -2.56
CA ASN A 65 -19.01 3.70 -2.65
C ASN A 65 -19.45 3.94 -4.09
N GLY A 66 -18.53 4.06 -5.03
CA GLY A 66 -18.80 4.33 -6.44
C GLY A 66 -18.95 3.06 -7.26
N ASP A 67 -18.73 3.19 -8.57
CA ASP A 67 -18.92 2.10 -9.53
C ASP A 67 -17.65 1.30 -9.83
N GLU A 68 -16.50 1.70 -9.28
CA GLU A 68 -15.24 1.00 -9.51
C GLU A 68 -15.27 -0.40 -8.93
N GLU A 69 -14.86 -1.38 -9.72
CA GLU A 69 -14.76 -2.77 -9.28
C GLU A 69 -13.45 -3.05 -8.53
N ILE A 70 -12.43 -2.27 -8.82
CA ILE A 70 -11.08 -2.44 -8.24
C ILE A 70 -10.65 -1.14 -7.60
N VAL A 71 -10.25 -1.21 -6.34
CA VAL A 71 -9.64 -0.10 -5.59
C VAL A 71 -8.35 -0.61 -4.97
N VAL A 72 -7.25 0.08 -5.24
CA VAL A 72 -5.93 -0.30 -4.74
C VAL A 72 -5.43 0.76 -3.75
N ALA A 73 -5.21 0.34 -2.52
CA ALA A 73 -4.65 1.21 -1.47
C ALA A 73 -3.13 1.10 -1.49
N ASP A 74 -2.47 2.12 -2.00
CA ASP A 74 -1.00 2.14 -2.16
C ASP A 74 -0.34 2.96 -1.05
N ALA A 75 0.15 2.25 -0.05
CA ALA A 75 1.01 2.74 1.02
C ALA A 75 1.88 1.57 1.47
N THR A 76 2.73 1.77 2.48
CA THR A 76 3.66 0.71 2.89
C THR A 76 2.97 -0.47 3.59
N HIS A 77 1.97 -0.20 4.43
CA HIS A 77 1.19 -1.24 5.17
C HIS A 77 2.07 -2.39 5.68
N ILE A 78 3.16 -2.04 6.36
CA ILE A 78 4.25 -2.98 6.68
C ILE A 78 3.91 -4.01 7.75
N ASN A 79 2.88 -3.79 8.54
CA ASN A 79 2.55 -4.68 9.65
C ASN A 79 1.04 -4.83 9.84
N LYS A 80 0.66 -5.77 10.69
CA LYS A 80 -0.73 -6.05 11.05
C LYS A 80 -1.44 -4.78 11.55
N ARG A 81 -0.76 -4.00 12.39
CA ARG A 81 -1.33 -2.78 12.97
C ARG A 81 -1.71 -1.77 11.89
N SER A 82 -0.83 -1.53 10.93
CA SER A 82 -1.09 -0.57 9.84
C SER A 82 -2.21 -1.05 8.92
N ARG A 83 -2.26 -2.34 8.63
CA ARG A 83 -3.33 -2.91 7.81
C ARG A 83 -4.69 -2.85 8.52
N ASN A 84 -4.74 -3.19 9.81
CA ASN A 84 -5.97 -3.10 10.58
C ASN A 84 -6.41 -1.66 10.78
N LYS A 85 -5.49 -0.72 10.92
CA LYS A 85 -5.81 0.71 10.98
C LYS A 85 -6.55 1.17 9.73
N LEU A 86 -6.08 0.73 8.56
CA LEU A 86 -6.74 1.02 7.29
C LEU A 86 -8.17 0.44 7.27
N LEU A 87 -8.30 -0.85 7.56
CA LEU A 87 -9.60 -1.51 7.51
C LEU A 87 -10.59 -0.92 8.52
N ASN A 88 -10.13 -0.56 9.71
CA ASN A 88 -10.99 0.01 10.75
C ASN A 88 -11.45 1.44 10.40
N ALA A 89 -10.67 2.16 9.60
CA ALA A 89 -11.04 3.50 9.15
C ALA A 89 -12.05 3.50 8.00
N LEU A 90 -12.20 2.36 7.33
CA LEU A 90 -13.11 2.21 6.19
C LEU A 90 -14.43 1.56 6.63
N LYS A 91 -15.51 1.93 5.94
CA LYS A 91 -16.80 1.24 6.07
C LYS A 91 -16.90 0.25 4.91
N LEU A 92 -16.66 -1.02 5.21
CA LEU A 92 -16.66 -2.09 4.22
C LEU A 92 -17.92 -2.93 4.33
N SER A 93 -18.65 -3.06 3.22
CA SER A 93 -19.76 -4.01 3.15
C SER A 93 -19.24 -5.44 3.02
N ASP A 94 -20.08 -6.42 3.29
CA ASP A 94 -19.71 -7.84 3.18
C ASP A 94 -19.42 -8.26 1.73
N GLU A 95 -19.86 -7.45 0.77
CA GLU A 95 -19.66 -7.73 -0.65
C GLU A 95 -18.27 -7.31 -1.15
N VAL A 96 -17.50 -6.58 -0.36
CA VAL A 96 -16.16 -6.15 -0.74
C VAL A 96 -15.15 -7.24 -0.38
N ASN A 97 -14.45 -7.76 -1.39
CA ASN A 97 -13.30 -8.64 -1.17
C ASN A 97 -12.11 -7.80 -0.71
N VAL A 98 -11.36 -8.28 0.25
CA VAL A 98 -10.14 -7.62 0.72
C VAL A 98 -8.95 -8.56 0.50
N ILE A 99 -8.00 -8.09 -0.28
CA ILE A 99 -6.83 -8.90 -0.68
C ILE A 99 -5.56 -8.09 -0.43
N PRO A 100 -4.77 -8.42 0.60
CA PRO A 100 -3.44 -7.83 0.75
C PRO A 100 -2.49 -8.46 -0.26
N ILE A 101 -1.62 -7.62 -0.82
CA ILE A 101 -0.58 -8.02 -1.76
C ILE A 101 0.76 -7.63 -1.14
N PHE A 102 1.59 -8.61 -0.77
CA PHE A 102 2.89 -8.30 -0.20
C PHE A 102 4.01 -8.52 -1.20
N PHE A 103 5.00 -7.64 -1.13
CA PHE A 103 6.12 -7.62 -2.06
C PHE A 103 7.35 -8.18 -1.35
N ASP A 104 7.66 -9.43 -1.68
CA ASP A 104 8.77 -10.18 -1.10
C ASP A 104 10.05 -9.87 -1.88
N ILE A 105 10.60 -8.68 -1.60
CA ILE A 105 11.77 -8.13 -2.27
C ILE A 105 12.85 -7.90 -1.23
N CYS A 106 14.06 -8.40 -1.47
CA CYS A 106 15.12 -8.23 -0.49
C CYS A 106 15.49 -6.76 -0.31
N GLN A 107 15.95 -6.43 0.89
CA GLN A 107 16.25 -5.06 1.30
C GLN A 107 17.28 -4.39 0.40
N ALA A 108 18.30 -5.14 -0.05
CA ALA A 108 19.33 -4.61 -0.94
C ALA A 108 18.74 -4.08 -2.25
N VAL A 109 17.80 -4.81 -2.85
CA VAL A 109 17.11 -4.38 -4.08
C VAL A 109 16.26 -3.14 -3.83
N CYS A 110 15.56 -3.11 -2.71
CA CYS A 110 14.75 -1.94 -2.34
C CYS A 110 15.61 -0.69 -2.16
N MET A 111 16.76 -0.84 -1.52
CA MET A 111 17.70 0.28 -1.32
C MET A 111 18.31 0.75 -2.64
N GLU A 112 18.66 -0.16 -3.54
CA GLU A 112 19.17 0.18 -4.85
C GLU A 112 18.14 0.97 -5.67
N ARG A 113 16.91 0.48 -5.73
CA ARG A 113 15.82 1.16 -6.43
C ARG A 113 15.52 2.53 -5.82
N ASN A 114 15.53 2.62 -4.50
CA ASN A 114 15.33 3.89 -3.79
C ASN A 114 16.47 4.87 -4.07
N GLY A 115 17.70 4.39 -4.21
CA GLY A 115 18.85 5.22 -4.52
C GLY A 115 18.78 5.91 -5.89
N GLN A 116 17.93 5.40 -6.79
CA GLN A 116 17.67 6.00 -8.10
C GLN A 116 16.58 7.07 -8.06
N ARG A 117 15.88 7.23 -6.94
CA ARG A 117 14.84 8.23 -6.77
C ARG A 117 15.44 9.59 -6.46
N GLU A 118 14.76 10.64 -6.88
CA GLU A 118 15.18 12.02 -6.66
C GLU A 118 14.15 12.79 -5.82
N GLY A 119 14.62 13.83 -5.11
CA GLY A 119 13.78 14.74 -4.36
C GLY A 119 12.97 14.02 -3.28
N ARG A 120 11.67 14.33 -3.21
CA ARG A 120 10.76 13.82 -2.17
C ARG A 120 10.50 12.33 -2.26
N ALA A 121 10.71 11.72 -3.42
CA ALA A 121 10.52 10.28 -3.61
C ALA A 121 11.64 9.47 -2.95
N TYR A 122 12.80 10.08 -2.69
CA TYR A 122 13.91 9.42 -2.01
C TYR A 122 13.61 9.26 -0.53
N VAL A 123 13.80 8.03 -0.02
CA VAL A 123 13.62 7.71 1.40
C VAL A 123 14.99 7.39 2.01
N PRO A 124 15.34 7.94 3.17
CA PRO A 124 16.62 7.61 3.81
C PRO A 124 16.79 6.11 4.03
N LYS A 125 18.00 5.60 3.81
CA LYS A 125 18.31 4.17 3.96
C LYS A 125 17.96 3.63 5.35
N SER A 126 18.15 4.46 6.39
CA SER A 126 17.80 4.07 7.77
C SER A 126 16.31 3.78 7.93
N VAL A 127 15.46 4.52 7.22
CA VAL A 127 14.00 4.33 7.25
C VAL A 127 13.63 3.01 6.58
N ILE A 128 14.22 2.71 5.41
CA ILE A 128 13.97 1.45 4.71
C ILE A 128 14.43 0.26 5.56
N ARG A 129 15.59 0.37 6.19
CA ARG A 129 16.12 -0.67 7.06
C ARG A 129 15.20 -0.92 8.24
N ARG A 130 14.73 0.14 8.90
CA ARG A 130 13.79 0.04 10.01
C ARG A 130 12.48 -0.61 9.59
N MET A 131 11.91 -0.17 8.46
CA MET A 131 10.67 -0.74 7.94
C MET A 131 10.84 -2.21 7.56
N GLY A 132 12.00 -2.58 7.02
CA GLY A 132 12.32 -3.97 6.69
C GLY A 132 12.33 -4.87 7.92
N TYR A 133 12.86 -4.39 9.05
CA TYR A 133 12.84 -5.13 10.31
C TYR A 133 11.44 -5.21 10.92
N GLN A 134 10.60 -4.20 10.69
CA GLN A 134 9.24 -4.14 11.22
C GLN A 134 8.23 -4.83 10.32
N PHE A 135 8.65 -5.27 9.15
CA PHE A 135 7.73 -5.86 8.17
C PHE A 135 7.19 -7.19 8.66
N GLU A 136 5.87 -7.28 8.67
CA GLU A 136 5.15 -8.51 8.98
C GLU A 136 4.38 -8.95 7.74
N THR A 137 4.64 -10.15 7.26
CA THR A 137 3.89 -10.72 6.13
C THR A 137 2.41 -10.85 6.51
N PRO A 138 1.48 -10.42 5.63
CA PRO A 138 0.05 -10.61 5.91
C PRO A 138 -0.30 -12.07 6.13
N ARG A 139 -1.22 -12.31 7.07
CA ARG A 139 -1.70 -13.66 7.41
C ARG A 139 -3.21 -13.64 7.52
N PHE A 140 -3.86 -14.74 7.23
CA PHE A 140 -5.32 -14.84 7.31
C PHE A 140 -5.84 -14.65 8.75
N GLU A 141 -5.02 -14.99 9.75
CA GLU A 141 -5.38 -14.85 11.16
C GLU A 141 -5.47 -13.39 11.62
N GLU A 142 -4.87 -12.45 10.90
CA GLU A 142 -4.91 -11.05 11.31
C GLU A 142 -6.23 -10.36 10.98
N SER A 143 -7.01 -10.89 10.02
CA SER A 143 -8.31 -10.32 9.66
C SER A 143 -9.22 -11.34 9.00
N ALA A 144 -10.46 -11.44 9.49
CA ALA A 144 -11.49 -12.27 8.87
C ALA A 144 -11.92 -11.73 7.49
N ARG A 145 -11.57 -10.48 7.18
CA ARG A 145 -11.94 -9.83 5.92
C ARG A 145 -11.13 -10.32 4.72
N TYR A 146 -9.94 -10.89 4.93
CA TYR A 146 -9.09 -11.32 3.82
C TYR A 146 -9.69 -12.54 3.12
N THR A 147 -9.95 -12.41 1.82
CA THR A 147 -10.43 -13.53 0.99
C THR A 147 -9.26 -14.26 0.35
N GLU A 148 -8.20 -13.55 0.02
CA GLU A 148 -6.96 -14.06 -0.56
C GLU A 148 -5.79 -13.24 -0.01
N ILE A 149 -4.58 -13.79 -0.14
CA ILE A 149 -3.33 -13.06 0.07
C ILE A 149 -2.45 -13.32 -1.14
N TRP A 150 -1.89 -12.27 -1.72
CA TRP A 150 -1.03 -12.38 -2.89
C TRP A 150 0.41 -12.03 -2.54
N ARG A 151 1.34 -12.74 -3.17
CA ARG A 151 2.79 -12.49 -3.04
C ARG A 151 3.37 -12.13 -4.40
N VAL A 152 4.19 -11.08 -4.45
CA VAL A 152 4.93 -10.68 -5.64
C VAL A 152 6.42 -10.73 -5.32
N ASP A 153 7.22 -11.41 -6.14
CA ASP A 153 8.67 -11.50 -5.94
C ASP A 153 9.44 -10.49 -6.80
N ALA A 154 10.77 -10.52 -6.71
CA ALA A 154 11.64 -9.57 -7.41
C ALA A 154 11.59 -9.71 -8.94
N GLN A 155 11.14 -10.84 -9.45
CA GLN A 155 10.97 -11.09 -10.88
C GLN A 155 9.52 -10.84 -11.33
N ASN A 156 8.70 -10.24 -10.47
CA ASN A 156 7.28 -9.96 -10.71
C ASN A 156 6.41 -11.21 -10.84
N ASN A 157 6.87 -12.34 -10.31
CA ASN A 157 6.06 -13.54 -10.25
C ASN A 157 4.98 -13.37 -9.17
N LEU A 158 3.75 -13.69 -9.51
CA LEU A 158 2.59 -13.57 -8.64
C LEU A 158 2.14 -14.94 -8.14
N GLU A 159 1.99 -15.05 -6.83
CA GLU A 159 1.46 -16.25 -6.18
C GLU A 159 0.24 -15.86 -5.35
N LYS A 160 -0.84 -16.60 -5.50
CA LYS A 160 -2.10 -16.32 -4.81
C LYS A 160 -2.40 -17.41 -3.80
N PHE A 161 -2.64 -17.02 -2.56
CA PHE A 161 -3.04 -17.91 -1.48
C PHE A 161 -4.52 -17.69 -1.17
N MET A 162 -5.28 -18.78 -1.16
CA MET A 162 -6.72 -18.73 -0.91
C MET A 162 -7.00 -19.06 0.56
N ARG A 163 -8.02 -18.41 1.13
CA ARG A 163 -8.50 -18.78 2.47
C ARG A 163 -9.12 -20.17 2.40
N LYS A 164 -8.71 -21.01 3.32
CA LYS A 164 -9.26 -22.37 3.43
C LYS A 164 -10.56 -22.39 4.22
#